data_746f076e14cc0684657e5325d8eda540
#
_entry.id   746f076e14cc0684657e5325d8eda540
#
_cell.length_a   1.000
_cell.length_b   1.000
_cell.length_c   1.000
_cell.angle_alpha   90.00
_cell.angle_beta   90.00
_cell.angle_gamma   90.00
#
_symmetry.space_group_name_H-M   'P 1'
#
loop_
_entity.id
_entity.type
_entity.pdbx_description
1 polymer ?
#
loop_
_entity_poly.entity_id
_entity_poly.type
_entity_poly.pdbx_seq_one_letter_code
_entity_poly.pdbx_strand_id
1 'polypeptide(L)'
;MTTRAEYAGEITANCAIMVDASTGAVLYEKNSQAKAYPASTTKLMTALVVLENVSDLEAEVTVGPEVRRFSSNNTLIGLVEQEKVRVIDLLY
;
A
#
# COMPACT_ATOMS: atom_id res chain seq x y z
N MET A 1 -1.41 14.44 -20.94
CA MET A 1 -1.96 13.18 -20.36
C MET A 1 -1.47 12.00 -21.18
N THR A 2 -0.86 11.02 -20.51
CA THR A 2 -0.39 9.80 -21.14
C THR A 2 -1.44 8.71 -20.96
N THR A 3 -1.88 8.10 -22.06
CA THR A 3 -2.85 7.00 -22.03
C THR A 3 -2.40 5.91 -23.00
N ARG A 4 -2.36 4.68 -22.52
CA ARG A 4 -2.16 3.49 -23.31
C ARG A 4 -3.36 2.58 -23.08
N ALA A 5 -4.07 2.21 -24.14
CA ALA A 5 -5.33 1.51 -24.04
C ALA A 5 -5.32 0.22 -24.85
N GLU A 6 -5.07 -0.91 -24.22
CA GLU A 6 -5.53 -2.22 -24.64
C GLU A 6 -6.88 -2.55 -23.99
N TYR A 7 -7.23 -1.78 -22.97
CA TYR A 7 -8.56 -1.76 -22.35
C TYR A 7 -9.31 -0.52 -22.86
N ALA A 8 -10.52 -0.73 -23.38
CA ALA A 8 -11.32 0.34 -24.00
C ALA A 8 -12.37 0.97 -23.03
N GLY A 9 -12.39 0.58 -21.77
CA GLY A 9 -13.29 1.15 -20.79
C GLY A 9 -12.92 2.57 -20.41
N GLU A 10 -13.89 3.31 -19.86
CA GLU A 10 -13.67 4.65 -19.36
C GLU A 10 -13.29 4.62 -17.88
N ILE A 11 -12.21 5.32 -17.52
CA ILE A 11 -11.71 5.41 -16.16
C ILE A 11 -11.77 6.87 -15.70
N THR A 12 -12.52 7.13 -14.63
CA THR A 12 -12.68 8.48 -14.10
C THR A 12 -11.54 8.92 -13.17
N ALA A 13 -10.74 7.98 -12.67
CA ALA A 13 -9.58 8.31 -11.85
C ALA A 13 -8.58 9.19 -12.60
N ASN A 14 -7.89 10.08 -11.88
CA ASN A 14 -6.89 10.96 -12.49
C ASN A 14 -5.66 10.19 -12.97
N CYS A 15 -5.31 9.13 -12.28
CA CYS A 15 -4.18 8.26 -12.61
C CYS A 15 -4.63 6.80 -12.51
N ALA A 16 -4.19 5.97 -13.44
CA ALA A 16 -4.52 4.55 -13.43
C ALA A 16 -3.47 3.75 -14.17
N ILE A 17 -3.32 2.49 -13.79
CA ILE A 17 -2.53 1.51 -14.51
C ILE A 17 -3.15 0.13 -14.36
N MET A 18 -3.17 -0.62 -15.45
CA MET A 18 -3.61 -2.02 -15.46
C MET A 18 -2.49 -2.86 -16.06
N VAL A 19 -2.09 -3.88 -15.33
CA VAL A 19 -0.95 -4.73 -15.70
C VAL A 19 -1.40 -6.18 -15.66
N ASP A 20 -0.97 -6.96 -16.65
CA ASP A 20 -1.14 -8.41 -16.62
C ASP A 20 -0.24 -9.00 -15.54
N ALA A 21 -0.84 -9.69 -14.56
CA ALA A 21 -0.10 -10.18 -13.41
C ALA A 21 0.91 -11.30 -13.76
N SER A 22 0.69 -12.03 -14.84
CA SER A 22 1.56 -13.13 -15.23
C SER A 22 2.72 -12.69 -16.12
N THR A 23 2.54 -11.66 -16.93
CA THR A 23 3.55 -11.22 -17.91
C THR A 23 4.18 -9.88 -17.60
N GLY A 24 3.54 -9.07 -16.75
CA GLY A 24 3.96 -7.70 -16.48
C GLY A 24 3.59 -6.71 -17.60
N ALA A 25 2.87 -7.15 -18.63
CA ALA A 25 2.47 -6.28 -19.72
C ALA A 25 1.47 -5.22 -19.26
N VAL A 26 1.69 -3.97 -19.66
CA VAL A 26 0.78 -2.87 -19.38
C VAL A 26 -0.39 -2.93 -20.35
N LEU A 27 -1.60 -3.13 -19.84
CA LEU A 27 -2.83 -3.22 -20.64
C LEU A 27 -3.54 -1.88 -20.76
N TYR A 28 -3.38 -1.02 -19.79
CA TYR A 28 -3.93 0.34 -19.78
C TYR A 28 -3.09 1.22 -18.87
N GLU A 29 -2.87 2.46 -19.27
CA GLU A 29 -2.29 3.44 -18.36
C GLU A 29 -2.85 4.82 -18.64
N LYS A 30 -3.00 5.58 -17.57
CA LYS A 30 -3.46 6.96 -17.59
C LYS A 30 -2.63 7.72 -16.56
N ASN A 31 -1.75 8.61 -17.02
CA ASN A 31 -0.86 9.38 -16.15
C ASN A 31 -0.08 8.47 -15.17
N SER A 32 0.38 7.30 -15.62
CA SER A 32 0.97 6.29 -14.76
C SER A 32 2.29 6.72 -14.13
N GLN A 33 2.97 7.69 -14.72
CA GLN A 33 4.23 8.25 -14.20
C GLN A 33 4.03 9.59 -13.51
N ALA A 34 2.81 10.10 -13.44
CA ALA A 34 2.53 11.38 -12.79
C ALA A 34 2.61 11.25 -11.27
N LYS A 35 3.11 12.31 -10.65
CA LYS A 35 3.12 12.39 -9.18
C LYS A 35 1.69 12.59 -8.67
N ALA A 36 1.28 11.76 -7.73
CA ALA A 36 -0.08 11.79 -7.21
C ALA A 36 -0.09 11.54 -5.70
N TYR A 37 -1.24 11.79 -5.08
CA TYR A 37 -1.45 11.51 -3.67
C TYR A 37 -2.24 10.20 -3.54
N PRO A 38 -1.57 9.08 -3.25
CA PRO A 38 -2.19 7.77 -3.31
C PRO A 38 -3.12 7.44 -2.13
N ALA A 39 -3.18 8.30 -1.11
CA ALA A 39 -3.97 8.06 0.09
C ALA A 39 -3.71 6.67 0.67
N SER A 40 -4.77 5.93 1.05
CA SER A 40 -4.63 4.62 1.69
C SER A 40 -4.04 3.53 0.79
N THR A 41 -3.95 3.74 -0.53
CA THR A 41 -3.30 2.76 -1.41
C THR A 41 -1.80 2.61 -1.13
N THR A 42 -1.20 3.59 -0.44
CA THR A 42 0.19 3.50 0.06
C THR A 42 0.40 2.27 0.95
N LYS A 43 -0.63 1.81 1.64
CA LYS A 43 -0.56 0.63 2.51
C LYS A 43 -0.21 -0.63 1.74
N LEU A 44 -0.57 -0.72 0.47
CA LEU A 44 -0.19 -1.84 -0.40
C LEU A 44 1.32 -1.89 -0.58
N MET A 45 1.97 -0.74 -0.76
CA MET A 45 3.41 -0.68 -0.86
C MET A 45 4.08 -1.07 0.46
N THR A 46 3.54 -0.62 1.59
CA THR A 46 4.04 -1.00 2.91
C THR A 46 3.98 -2.52 3.10
N ALA A 47 2.85 -3.14 2.76
CA ALA A 47 2.70 -4.59 2.84
C ALA A 47 3.70 -5.33 1.95
N LEU A 48 3.90 -4.85 0.72
CA LEU A 48 4.86 -5.42 -0.21
C LEU A 48 6.29 -5.37 0.35
N VAL A 49 6.71 -4.23 0.88
CA VAL A 49 8.03 -4.06 1.47
C VAL A 49 8.23 -5.00 2.65
N VAL A 50 7.22 -5.15 3.50
CA VAL A 50 7.27 -6.09 4.63
C VAL A 50 7.44 -7.52 4.12
N LEU A 51 6.64 -7.95 3.15
CA LEU A 51 6.70 -9.31 2.61
C LEU A 51 8.05 -9.63 1.95
N GLU A 52 8.70 -8.63 1.35
CA GLU A 52 10.00 -8.81 0.72
C GLU A 52 11.17 -8.83 1.72
N ASN A 53 11.02 -8.20 2.88
CA ASN A 53 12.13 -8.00 3.81
C ASN A 53 12.01 -8.79 5.11
N VAL A 54 10.84 -9.31 5.45
CA VAL A 54 10.61 -10.08 6.67
C VAL A 54 10.44 -11.56 6.31
N SER A 55 11.39 -12.37 6.73
CA SER A 55 11.36 -13.82 6.44
C SER A 55 10.42 -14.59 7.38
N ASP A 56 10.17 -14.07 8.58
CA ASP A 56 9.31 -14.70 9.58
C ASP A 56 8.19 -13.75 9.98
N LEU A 57 7.00 -13.96 9.43
CA LEU A 57 5.82 -13.14 9.72
C LEU A 57 5.26 -13.38 11.12
N GLU A 58 5.64 -14.47 11.78
CA GLU A 58 5.26 -14.75 13.16
C GLU A 58 6.16 -14.02 14.17
N ALA A 59 7.24 -13.36 13.70
CA ALA A 59 8.14 -12.63 14.58
C ALA A 59 7.40 -11.52 15.32
N GLU A 60 7.71 -11.38 16.60
CA GLU A 60 7.17 -10.31 17.41
C GLU A 60 8.00 -9.02 17.24
N VAL A 61 7.29 -7.91 17.18
CA VAL A 61 7.90 -6.58 17.21
C VAL A 61 7.29 -5.78 18.37
N THR A 62 8.10 -4.89 18.92
CA THR A 62 7.65 -4.00 19.99
C THR A 62 7.22 -2.68 19.38
N VAL A 63 6.01 -2.25 19.71
CA VAL A 63 5.47 -0.98 19.25
C VAL A 63 6.28 0.18 19.86
N GLY A 64 6.82 1.02 18.99
CA GLY A 64 7.66 2.15 19.40
C GLY A 64 6.84 3.41 19.66
N PRO A 65 7.55 4.52 20.01
CA PRO A 65 6.89 5.80 20.32
C PRO A 65 6.24 6.45 19.10
N GLU A 66 6.47 5.96 17.91
CA GLU A 66 5.90 6.49 16.66
C GLU A 66 4.38 6.51 16.67
N VAL A 67 3.75 5.62 17.44
CA VAL A 67 2.28 5.55 17.55
C VAL A 67 1.67 6.83 18.12
N ARG A 68 2.45 7.64 18.84
CA ARG A 68 1.99 8.91 19.38
C ARG A 68 1.80 9.99 18.32
N ARG A 69 2.30 9.78 17.11
CA ARG A 69 2.26 10.77 16.02
C ARG A 69 0.93 10.84 15.29
N PHE A 70 0.03 9.89 15.55
CA PHE A 70 -1.23 9.80 14.84
C PHE A 70 -2.34 10.52 15.61
N SER A 71 -3.11 11.31 14.87
CA SER A 71 -4.25 12.02 15.43
C SER A 71 -5.49 11.14 15.53
N SER A 72 -6.43 11.54 16.39
CA SER A 72 -7.71 10.85 16.54
C SER A 72 -8.58 10.90 15.28
N ASN A 73 -8.23 11.74 14.31
CA ASN A 73 -8.95 11.84 13.02
C ASN A 73 -8.63 10.71 12.05
N ASN A 74 -7.59 9.92 12.33
CA ASN A 74 -7.21 8.78 11.52
C ASN A 74 -7.93 7.52 12.00
N THR A 75 -8.19 6.59 11.08
CA THR A 75 -8.65 5.25 11.45
C THR A 75 -7.46 4.47 11.97
N LEU A 76 -7.51 4.08 13.24
CA LEU A 76 -6.41 3.42 13.94
C LEU A 76 -6.86 2.10 14.53
N ILE A 77 -5.95 1.13 14.61
CA ILE A 77 -6.20 -0.14 15.31
C ILE A 77 -5.92 -0.06 16.82
N GLY A 78 -5.44 1.10 17.29
CA GLY A 78 -5.27 1.35 18.72
C GLY A 78 -4.03 0.72 19.34
N LEU A 79 -2.93 0.62 18.59
CA LEU A 79 -1.66 0.12 19.11
C LEU A 79 -1.15 0.99 20.25
N VAL A 80 -0.65 0.34 21.29
CA VAL A 80 -0.08 1.02 22.47
C VAL A 80 1.44 0.85 22.46
N GLU A 81 2.15 1.93 22.82
CA GLU A 81 3.60 1.90 22.94
C GLU A 81 4.06 0.78 23.88
N GLN A 82 5.13 0.07 23.52
CA GLN A 82 5.69 -1.10 24.22
C GLN A 82 4.85 -2.37 24.09
N GLU A 83 3.72 -2.34 23.39
CA GLU A 83 2.94 -3.52 23.07
C GLU A 83 3.75 -4.44 22.13
N LYS A 84 3.64 -5.74 22.33
CA LYS A 84 4.27 -6.73 21.44
C LYS A 84 3.22 -7.32 20.52
N VAL A 85 3.49 -7.26 19.21
CA VAL A 85 2.59 -7.80 18.17
C VAL A 85 3.41 -8.57 17.15
N ARG A 86 2.79 -9.54 16.51
CA ARG A 86 3.43 -10.27 15.41
C ARG A 86 3.31 -9.43 14.13
N VAL A 87 4.30 -9.57 13.26
CA VAL A 87 4.28 -8.88 11.95
C VAL A 87 3.01 -9.23 11.18
N ILE A 88 2.60 -10.50 11.18
CA ILE A 88 1.39 -10.92 10.46
C ILE A 88 0.13 -10.24 10.99
N ASP A 89 0.05 -9.95 12.27
CA ASP A 89 -1.11 -9.24 12.85
C ASP A 89 -1.20 -7.81 12.35
N LEU A 90 -0.06 -7.18 12.04
CA LEU A 90 -0.01 -5.83 11.49
C LEU A 90 -0.41 -5.79 10.01
N LEU A 91 -0.27 -6.89 9.28
CA LEU A 91 -0.65 -6.98 7.87
C LEU A 91 -2.17 -7.15 7.68
N TYR A 92 -2.86 -7.67 8.66
CA TYR A 92 -4.30 -7.77 8.66
C TYR A 92 -4.93 -6.48 9.18
#